data_3a7297551b0e2e55ad2b0ae218fd9495
#
_entry.id   3a7297551b0e2e55ad2b0ae218fd9495
#
_cell.length_a   1.000
_cell.length_b   1.000
_cell.length_c   1.000
_cell.angle_alpha   90.00
_cell.angle_beta   90.00
_cell.angle_gamma   90.00
#
_symmetry.space_group_name_H-M   'P 1'
#
loop_
_entity.id
_entity.type
_entity.pdbx_description
1 polymer ?
#
loop_
_entity_poly.entity_id
_entity_poly.type
_entity_poly.pdbx_seq_one_letter_code
_entity_poly.pdbx_strand_id
1 'polypeptide(L)'
;MLRYFFIIFFIPSIVFAEIENARDLMEAGKFQEAMEELMPAARSGNADAEELIGIMYAMGLGVEQDDVRAFEWYLRSSMKGHPGAQSGVGWYYEIGRGLPAPDLVRAYM
;
A
#
# COMPACT_ATOMS: atom_id res chain seq x y z
N MET A 1 -13.45 -20.50 -25.75
CA MET A 1 -14.28 -19.49 -25.07
C MET A 1 -14.33 -19.69 -23.54
N LEU A 2 -14.64 -20.86 -23.05
CA LEU A 2 -14.66 -21.17 -21.61
C LEU A 2 -13.30 -20.95 -20.93
N ARG A 3 -12.19 -21.15 -21.62
CA ARG A 3 -10.85 -20.90 -21.08
C ARG A 3 -10.63 -19.44 -20.67
N TYR A 4 -11.08 -18.50 -21.47
CA TYR A 4 -10.90 -17.06 -21.19
C TYR A 4 -11.77 -16.60 -20.03
N PHE A 5 -12.93 -17.20 -19.85
CA PHE A 5 -13.83 -16.91 -18.76
C PHE A 5 -13.22 -17.32 -17.42
N PHE A 6 -12.56 -18.47 -17.35
CA PHE A 6 -11.87 -18.95 -16.15
C PHE A 6 -10.70 -18.07 -15.75
N ILE A 7 -9.91 -17.59 -16.70
CA ILE A 7 -8.76 -16.71 -16.42
C ILE A 7 -9.22 -15.42 -15.76
N ILE A 8 -10.33 -14.83 -16.22
CA ILE A 8 -10.87 -13.59 -15.66
C ILE A 8 -11.36 -13.80 -14.23
N PHE A 9 -11.94 -14.94 -13.90
CA PHE A 9 -12.40 -15.26 -12.54
C PHE A 9 -11.27 -15.50 -11.55
N PHE A 10 -10.13 -16.00 -12.01
CA PHE A 10 -9.00 -16.33 -11.13
C PHE A 10 -8.13 -15.11 -10.74
N ILE A 11 -8.11 -14.05 -11.54
CA ILE A 11 -7.27 -12.88 -11.30
C ILE A 11 -7.53 -12.25 -9.92
N PRO A 12 -8.77 -11.96 -9.49
CA PRO A 12 -9.02 -11.40 -8.15
C PRO A 12 -8.57 -12.32 -7.02
N SER A 13 -8.76 -13.62 -7.18
CA SER A 13 -8.35 -14.62 -6.17
C SER A 13 -6.84 -14.70 -6.03
N ILE A 14 -6.10 -14.58 -7.14
CA ILE A 14 -4.63 -14.55 -7.13
C ILE A 14 -4.12 -13.33 -6.39
N VAL A 15 -4.66 -12.15 -6.66
CA VAL A 15 -4.27 -10.90 -5.98
C VAL A 15 -4.55 -10.99 -4.48
N PHE A 16 -5.70 -11.50 -4.09
CA PHE A 16 -6.04 -11.70 -2.69
C PHE A 16 -5.04 -12.64 -2.00
N ALA A 17 -4.72 -13.78 -2.64
CA ALA A 17 -3.75 -14.73 -2.10
C ALA A 17 -2.35 -14.12 -1.97
N GLU A 18 -1.93 -13.29 -2.90
CA GLU A 18 -0.65 -12.58 -2.84
C GLU A 18 -0.59 -11.60 -1.67
N ILE A 19 -1.68 -10.86 -1.42
CA ILE A 19 -1.76 -9.94 -0.28
C ILE A 19 -1.69 -10.71 1.05
N GLU A 20 -2.42 -11.81 1.19
CA GLU A 20 -2.37 -12.62 2.40
C GLU A 20 -0.98 -13.23 2.61
N ASN A 21 -0.35 -13.71 1.55
CA ASN A 21 1.03 -14.21 1.61
C ASN A 21 2.00 -13.11 2.04
N ALA A 22 1.84 -11.90 1.53
CA ALA A 22 2.66 -10.75 1.92
C ALA A 22 2.48 -10.42 3.40
N ARG A 23 1.26 -10.48 3.94
CA ARG A 23 1.02 -10.28 5.37
C ARG A 23 1.73 -11.32 6.21
N ASP A 24 1.66 -12.58 5.81
CA ASP A 24 2.35 -13.68 6.49
C ASP A 24 3.87 -13.47 6.49
N LEU A 25 4.42 -13.03 5.36
CA LEU A 25 5.85 -12.69 5.23
C LEU A 25 6.22 -11.53 6.16
N MET A 26 5.39 -10.51 6.27
CA MET A 26 5.62 -9.39 7.18
C MET A 26 5.61 -9.84 8.64
N GLU A 27 4.67 -10.69 9.03
CA GLU A 27 4.61 -11.27 10.38
C GLU A 27 5.85 -12.11 10.70
N ALA A 28 6.39 -12.80 9.70
CA ALA A 28 7.62 -13.58 9.83
C ALA A 28 8.90 -12.73 9.80
N GLY A 29 8.79 -11.42 9.59
CA GLY A 29 9.94 -10.52 9.48
C GLY A 29 10.65 -10.57 8.12
N LYS A 30 10.04 -11.20 7.13
CA LYS A 30 10.59 -11.34 5.78
C LYS A 30 10.14 -10.17 4.90
N PHE A 31 10.56 -8.97 5.26
CA PHE A 31 10.04 -7.73 4.68
C PHE A 31 10.41 -7.52 3.22
N GLN A 32 11.61 -7.88 2.80
CA GLN A 32 12.01 -7.75 1.39
C GLN A 32 11.16 -8.63 0.49
N GLU A 33 10.94 -9.88 0.90
CA GLU A 33 10.08 -10.80 0.17
C GLU A 33 8.64 -10.29 0.12
N ALA A 34 8.14 -9.73 1.23
CA ALA A 34 6.82 -9.13 1.27
C ALA A 34 6.70 -7.96 0.29
N MET A 35 7.71 -7.11 0.21
CA MET A 35 7.73 -5.99 -0.73
C MET A 35 7.66 -6.48 -2.19
N GLU A 36 8.39 -7.54 -2.52
CA GLU A 36 8.37 -8.13 -3.84
C GLU A 36 6.98 -8.65 -4.24
N GLU A 37 6.25 -9.20 -3.27
CA GLU A 37 4.86 -9.65 -3.47
C GLU A 37 3.89 -8.47 -3.62
N LEU A 38 4.08 -7.41 -2.83
CA LEU A 38 3.16 -6.28 -2.77
C LEU A 38 3.29 -5.32 -3.96
N MET A 39 4.50 -5.12 -4.46
CA MET A 39 4.75 -4.10 -5.49
C MET A 39 3.91 -4.28 -6.76
N PRO A 40 3.82 -5.49 -7.36
CA PRO A 40 2.97 -5.67 -8.54
C PRO A 40 1.50 -5.35 -8.26
N ALA A 41 0.97 -5.78 -7.13
CA ALA A 41 -0.41 -5.51 -6.75
C ALA A 41 -0.65 -4.00 -6.53
N ALA A 42 0.29 -3.32 -5.88
CA ALA A 42 0.20 -1.88 -5.67
C ALA A 42 0.25 -1.10 -6.98
N ARG A 43 1.12 -1.49 -7.91
CA ARG A 43 1.20 -0.88 -9.24
C ARG A 43 -0.08 -1.07 -10.03
N SER A 44 -0.81 -2.14 -9.78
CA SER A 44 -2.13 -2.39 -10.37
C SER A 44 -3.24 -1.63 -9.67
N GLY A 45 -2.94 -0.88 -8.62
CA GLY A 45 -3.91 -0.06 -7.90
C GLY A 45 -4.62 -0.74 -6.74
N ASN A 46 -4.11 -1.87 -6.24
CA ASN A 46 -4.70 -2.54 -5.09
C ASN A 46 -4.47 -1.72 -3.82
N ALA A 47 -5.56 -1.27 -3.19
CA ALA A 47 -5.51 -0.38 -2.03
C ALA A 47 -4.86 -1.03 -0.79
N ASP A 48 -5.09 -2.32 -0.57
CA ASP A 48 -4.46 -3.05 0.54
C ASP A 48 -2.94 -3.11 0.38
N ALA A 49 -2.46 -3.39 -0.83
CA ALA A 49 -1.03 -3.43 -1.13
C ALA A 49 -0.41 -2.04 -0.95
N GLU A 50 -1.07 -1.00 -1.42
CA GLU A 50 -0.60 0.38 -1.25
C GLU A 50 -0.47 0.76 0.22
N GLU A 51 -1.46 0.41 1.03
CA GLU A 51 -1.42 0.67 2.48
C GLU A 51 -0.27 -0.07 3.16
N LEU A 52 -0.09 -1.36 2.85
CA LEU A 52 1.00 -2.16 3.43
C LEU A 52 2.38 -1.61 3.05
N ILE A 53 2.56 -1.17 1.81
CA ILE A 53 3.82 -0.53 1.39
C ILE A 53 4.02 0.79 2.14
N GLY A 54 2.95 1.55 2.36
CA GLY A 54 2.99 2.75 3.18
C GLY A 54 3.50 2.46 4.59
N ILE A 55 3.01 1.42 5.22
CA ILE A 55 3.47 0.97 6.54
C ILE A 55 4.97 0.63 6.50
N MET A 56 5.41 -0.08 5.47
CA MET A 56 6.81 -0.49 5.35
C MET A 56 7.75 0.70 5.26
N TYR A 57 7.40 1.72 4.49
CA TYR A 57 8.19 2.96 4.44
C TYR A 57 8.09 3.77 5.73
N ALA A 58 6.92 3.82 6.36
CA ALA A 58 6.74 4.57 7.60
C ALA A 58 7.59 4.00 8.74
N MET A 59 7.75 2.69 8.78
CA MET A 59 8.45 1.99 9.87
C MET A 59 9.85 1.51 9.49
N GLY A 60 10.26 1.65 8.25
CA GLY A 60 11.55 1.15 7.78
C GLY A 60 11.64 -0.37 7.76
N LEU A 61 10.59 -1.04 7.28
CA LEU A 61 10.53 -2.49 7.21
C LEU A 61 10.97 -2.99 5.84
N GLY A 62 12.17 -3.53 5.74
CA GLY A 62 12.76 -4.02 4.48
C GLY A 62 13.17 -2.93 3.50
N VAL A 63 12.93 -1.69 3.84
CA VAL A 63 13.33 -0.49 3.10
C VAL A 63 13.80 0.57 4.08
N GLU A 64 14.55 1.55 3.62
CA GLU A 64 14.91 2.69 4.44
C GLU A 64 13.64 3.47 4.79
N GLN A 65 13.52 3.84 6.07
CA GLN A 65 12.37 4.62 6.55
C GLN A 65 12.27 5.93 5.77
N ASP A 66 11.08 6.24 5.26
CA ASP A 66 10.85 7.40 4.40
C ASP A 66 9.41 7.88 4.57
N ASP A 67 9.23 8.96 5.32
CA ASP A 67 7.90 9.52 5.61
C ASP A 67 7.23 10.07 4.35
N VAL A 68 7.98 10.62 3.41
CA VAL A 68 7.44 11.15 2.15
C VAL A 68 6.83 10.03 1.33
N ARG A 69 7.57 8.95 1.14
CA ARG A 69 7.06 7.78 0.39
C ARG A 69 5.91 7.10 1.10
N ALA A 70 6.00 6.98 2.43
CA ALA A 70 4.90 6.43 3.22
C ALA A 70 3.61 7.22 3.01
N PHE A 71 3.69 8.54 3.12
CA PHE A 71 2.56 9.42 2.90
C PHE A 71 1.98 9.27 1.48
N GLU A 72 2.82 9.22 0.46
CA GLU A 72 2.38 9.04 -0.93
C GLU A 72 1.60 7.75 -1.12
N TRP A 73 2.10 6.63 -0.57
CA TRP A 73 1.41 5.35 -0.66
C TRP A 73 0.09 5.34 0.11
N TYR A 74 0.09 5.87 1.33
CA TYR A 74 -1.13 6.02 2.11
C TYR A 74 -2.17 6.89 1.40
N LEU A 75 -1.72 7.98 0.78
CA LEU A 75 -2.62 8.87 0.07
C LEU A 75 -3.33 8.16 -1.09
N ARG A 76 -2.58 7.43 -1.91
CA ARG A 76 -3.16 6.64 -3.01
C ARG A 76 -4.23 5.67 -2.52
N SER A 77 -3.92 4.94 -1.47
CA SER A 77 -4.83 3.97 -0.88
C SER A 77 -6.06 4.65 -0.26
N SER A 78 -5.84 5.75 0.45
CA SER A 78 -6.92 6.52 1.10
C SER A 78 -7.92 7.09 0.09
N MET A 79 -7.44 7.50 -1.08
CA MET A 79 -8.29 8.01 -2.16
C MET A 79 -9.22 6.94 -2.72
N LYS A 80 -8.92 5.67 -2.49
CA LYS A 80 -9.77 4.53 -2.84
C LYS A 80 -10.71 4.13 -1.70
N GLY A 81 -10.72 4.88 -0.60
CA GLY A 81 -11.58 4.64 0.55
C GLY A 81 -11.03 3.65 1.57
N HIS A 82 -9.75 3.29 1.51
CA HIS A 82 -9.16 2.33 2.44
C HIS A 82 -9.05 2.93 3.85
N PRO A 83 -9.74 2.36 4.87
CA PRO A 83 -9.80 2.99 6.21
C PRO A 83 -8.45 3.07 6.90
N GLY A 84 -7.62 2.03 6.81
CA GLY A 84 -6.28 2.03 7.41
C GLY A 84 -5.38 3.10 6.82
N ALA A 85 -5.45 3.29 5.51
CA ALA A 85 -4.70 4.34 4.82
C ALA A 85 -5.21 5.74 5.18
N GLN A 86 -6.51 5.91 5.33
CA GLN A 86 -7.10 7.18 5.78
C GLN A 86 -6.58 7.56 7.17
N SER A 87 -6.48 6.59 8.06
CA SER A 87 -5.87 6.79 9.38
C SER A 87 -4.40 7.18 9.29
N GLY A 88 -3.66 6.53 8.40
CA GLY A 88 -2.24 6.86 8.14
C GLY A 88 -2.05 8.29 7.63
N VAL A 89 -2.87 8.71 6.67
CA VAL A 89 -2.86 10.07 6.15
C VAL A 89 -3.17 11.07 7.27
N GLY A 90 -4.20 10.80 8.08
CA GLY A 90 -4.57 11.65 9.21
C GLY A 90 -3.44 11.80 10.21
N TRP A 91 -2.76 10.72 10.53
CA TRP A 91 -1.61 10.74 11.42
C TRP A 91 -0.48 11.64 10.91
N TYR A 92 -0.15 11.52 9.61
CA TYR A 92 0.88 12.38 9.02
C TYR A 92 0.49 13.85 9.01
N TYR A 93 -0.77 14.19 8.83
CA TYR A 93 -1.24 15.56 8.96
C TYR A 93 -1.05 16.10 10.39
N GLU A 94 -1.30 15.28 11.39
CA GLU A 94 -1.14 15.70 12.79
C GLU A 94 0.32 15.97 13.15
N ILE A 95 1.23 15.12 12.71
CA ILE A 95 2.66 15.26 13.04
C ILE A 95 3.43 16.16 12.08
N GLY A 96 2.86 16.47 10.91
CA GLY A 96 3.48 17.32 9.90
C GLY A 96 4.71 16.73 9.21
N ARG A 97 4.96 15.42 9.34
CA ARG A 97 6.11 14.75 8.71
C ARG A 97 5.70 14.15 7.38
N GLY A 98 6.66 14.13 6.43
CA GLY A 98 6.46 13.50 5.13
C GLY A 98 5.50 14.23 4.20
N LEU A 99 4.93 15.35 4.61
CA LEU A 99 3.99 16.09 3.79
C LEU A 99 4.73 16.81 2.66
N PRO A 100 4.14 16.83 1.45
CA PRO A 100 4.64 17.69 0.38
C PRO A 100 4.44 19.15 0.74
N ALA A 101 4.86 20.07 -0.15
CA ALA A 101 4.65 21.50 0.07
C ALA A 101 3.19 21.80 0.42
N PRO A 102 2.92 22.80 1.29
CA PRO A 102 1.56 23.06 1.82
C PRO A 102 0.47 23.19 0.75
N ASP A 103 0.81 23.75 -0.40
CA ASP A 103 -0.14 23.91 -1.51
C ASP A 103 -0.55 22.58 -2.13
N LEU A 104 0.36 21.60 -2.18
CA LEU A 104 0.04 20.26 -2.63
C LEU A 104 -0.84 19.51 -1.63
N VAL A 105 -0.59 19.70 -0.35
CA VAL A 105 -1.43 19.13 0.70
C VAL A 105 -2.87 19.63 0.57
N ARG A 106 -3.06 20.91 0.36
CA ARG A 106 -4.39 21.52 0.17
C ARG A 106 -5.10 20.97 -1.07
N ALA A 107 -4.38 20.67 -2.11
CA ALA A 107 -4.96 20.12 -3.35
C ALA A 107 -5.61 18.76 -3.15
N TYR A 108 -5.17 17.99 -2.15
CA TYR A 108 -5.73 16.68 -1.82
C TYR A 108 -6.88 16.74 -0.79
N MET A 109 -7.07 17.87 -0.18
CA MET A 109 -8.15 18.08 0.78
C MET A 109 -9.43 18.53 0.10
#